data_4f31f81267b6e5eafec81cdf7937e822
#
_entry.id   4f31f81267b6e5eafec81cdf7937e822
#
_cell.length_a   1.000
_cell.length_b   1.000
_cell.length_c   1.000
_cell.angle_alpha   90.00
_cell.angle_beta   90.00
_cell.angle_gamma   90.00
#
_symmetry.space_group_name_H-M   'P 1'
#
loop_
_entity.id
_entity.type
_entity.pdbx_description
1 polymer ?
#
loop_
_entity_poly.entity_id
_entity_poly.type
_entity_poly.pdbx_seq_one_letter_code
_entity_poly.pdbx_strand_id
1 'polypeptide(L)' 'MNILSWNCRECGNLHAVTILSHLVREKAPKILFLMETKQSVDEMRKIQADLPYRCMLTVPSIHRSGGLALLWMEE' A
#
# COMPACT_ATOMS: atom_id res chain seq x y z
N MET A 1 -8.29 14.43 -9.68
CA MET A 1 -8.01 13.22 -8.89
C MET A 1 -6.73 12.58 -9.38
N ASN A 2 -5.85 12.24 -8.48
CA ASN A 2 -4.61 11.57 -8.84
C ASN A 2 -4.52 10.18 -8.22
N ILE A 3 -4.02 9.25 -9.00
CA ILE A 3 -3.86 7.86 -8.62
C ILE A 3 -2.39 7.51 -8.75
N LEU A 4 -1.82 6.95 -7.71
CA LEU A 4 -0.47 6.42 -7.76
C LEU A 4 -0.53 4.91 -7.77
N SER A 5 0.08 4.31 -8.79
CA SER A 5 0.18 2.86 -8.91
C SER A 5 1.64 2.48 -8.78
N TRP A 6 1.94 1.57 -7.88
CA TRP A 6 3.32 1.20 -7.59
C TRP A 6 3.48 -0.28 -7.32
N ASN A 7 4.43 -0.88 -8.01
CA ASN A 7 4.80 -2.26 -7.76
C ASN A 7 5.86 -2.27 -6.66
N CYS A 8 5.44 -2.58 -5.45
CA CYS A 8 6.32 -2.50 -4.29
C CYS A 8 7.21 -3.72 -4.11
N ARG A 9 6.91 -4.79 -4.79
CA ARG A 9 7.64 -6.06 -4.77
C ARG A 9 7.75 -6.75 -3.42
N GLU A 10 7.43 -6.10 -2.37
CA GLU A 10 7.30 -6.63 -1.01
C GLU A 10 7.16 -5.45 -0.05
N CYS A 11 5.94 -5.19 0.36
CA CYS A 11 5.67 -4.03 1.21
C CYS A 11 6.18 -4.19 2.64
N GLY A 12 6.48 -5.40 3.06
CA GLY A 12 7.02 -5.66 4.39
C GLY A 12 8.48 -5.26 4.56
N ASN A 13 9.17 -4.99 3.46
CA ASN A 13 10.56 -4.56 3.51
C ASN A 13 10.63 -3.12 4.01
N LEU A 14 11.49 -2.87 4.99
CA LEU A 14 11.62 -1.53 5.57
C LEU A 14 11.98 -0.47 4.51
N HIS A 15 12.83 -0.84 3.58
CA HIS A 15 13.21 0.07 2.50
C HIS A 15 12.01 0.44 1.62
N ALA A 16 11.17 -0.54 1.30
CA ALA A 16 9.96 -0.31 0.52
C ALA A 16 8.97 0.60 1.26
N VAL A 17 8.81 0.40 2.57
CA VAL A 17 7.94 1.24 3.39
C VAL A 17 8.44 2.69 3.40
N THR A 18 9.76 2.88 3.49
CA THR A 18 10.36 4.20 3.47
C THR A 18 10.10 4.90 2.13
N ILE A 19 10.31 4.20 1.03
CA ILE A 19 10.06 4.74 -0.31
C ILE A 19 8.58 5.10 -0.48
N LEU A 20 7.70 4.21 -0.03
CA LEU A 20 6.26 4.43 -0.13
C LEU A 20 5.83 5.66 0.64
N SER A 21 6.36 5.84 1.86
CA SER A 21 6.05 7.01 2.67
C SER A 21 6.48 8.30 1.97
N HIS A 22 7.63 8.30 1.33
CA HIS A 22 8.10 9.46 0.57
C HIS A 22 7.22 9.75 -0.63
N LEU A 23 6.84 8.71 -1.38
CA LEU A 23 5.97 8.88 -2.55
C LEU A 23 4.61 9.44 -2.15
N VAL A 24 4.03 8.92 -1.09
CA VAL A 24 2.73 9.40 -0.60
C VAL A 24 2.82 10.84 -0.14
N ARG A 25 3.87 11.19 0.58
CA ARG A 25 4.07 12.56 1.06
C ARG A 25 4.28 13.53 -0.09
N GLU A 26 5.08 13.14 -1.07
CA GLU A 26 5.44 14.01 -2.19
C GLU A 26 4.31 14.16 -3.19
N LYS A 27 3.66 13.06 -3.55
CA LYS A 27 2.63 13.04 -4.59
C LYS A 27 1.21 13.28 -4.04
N ALA A 28 1.01 13.00 -2.76
CA ALA A 28 -0.28 13.10 -2.09
C ALA A 28 -1.43 12.51 -2.92
N PRO A 29 -1.30 11.26 -3.39
CA PRO A 29 -2.35 10.68 -4.23
C PRO A 29 -3.61 10.43 -3.41
N LYS A 30 -4.76 10.63 -4.02
CA LYS A 30 -6.05 10.33 -3.38
C LYS A 30 -6.33 8.84 -3.38
N ILE A 31 -5.81 8.14 -4.35
CA ILE A 31 -5.94 6.69 -4.46
C ILE A 31 -4.54 6.10 -4.66
N LEU A 32 -4.24 5.10 -3.87
CA LEU A 32 -2.96 4.40 -3.92
C LEU A 32 -3.22 2.95 -4.28
N PHE A 33 -2.61 2.47 -5.34
CA PHE A 33 -2.72 1.07 -5.75
C PHE A 33 -1.36 0.40 -5.68
N LEU A 34 -1.25 -0.63 -4.84
CA LEU A 34 -0.02 -1.36 -4.60
C LEU A 34 -0.12 -2.77 -5.19
N MET A 35 0.92 -3.17 -5.90
CA MET A 35 1.02 -4.48 -6.52
C MET A 35 2.16 -5.25 -5.89
N GLU A 36 2.04 -6.59 -5.90
CA GLU A 36 3.03 -7.50 -5.33
C GLU A 36 3.37 -7.14 -3.88
N THR A 37 2.32 -6.93 -3.08
CA THR A 37 2.52 -6.54 -1.67
C THR A 37 3.17 -7.64 -0.86
N LYS A 38 2.91 -8.90 -1.19
CA LYS A 38 3.40 -10.09 -0.49
C LYS A 38 3.08 -10.06 1.00
N GLN A 39 1.91 -9.48 1.33
CA GLN A 39 1.49 -9.30 2.71
C GLN A 39 0.12 -9.93 2.96
N SER A 40 -0.09 -10.35 4.20
CA SER A 40 -1.40 -10.75 4.67
C SER A 40 -2.27 -9.51 4.90
N VAL A 41 -3.56 -9.73 5.18
CA VAL A 41 -4.47 -8.64 5.50
C VAL A 41 -3.99 -7.89 6.74
N ASP A 42 -3.60 -8.61 7.78
CA ASP A 42 -3.14 -7.98 9.03
C ASP A 42 -1.87 -7.19 8.84
N GLU A 43 -0.94 -7.71 8.04
CA GLU A 43 0.30 -7.00 7.73
C GLU A 43 0.02 -5.72 6.95
N MET A 44 -0.92 -5.76 6.00
CA MET A 44 -1.30 -4.56 5.24
C MET A 44 -1.98 -3.52 6.13
N ARG A 45 -2.75 -3.95 7.12
CA ARG A 45 -3.36 -3.02 8.06
C ARG A 45 -2.32 -2.25 8.87
N LYS A 46 -1.21 -2.89 9.21
CA LYS A 46 -0.11 -2.23 9.90
C LYS A 46 0.55 -1.19 9.02
N ILE A 47 0.71 -1.50 7.74
CA ILE A 47 1.26 -0.54 6.78
C ILE A 47 0.30 0.63 6.60
N GLN A 48 -1.01 0.35 6.49
CA GLN A 48 -2.03 1.38 6.36
C GLN A 48 -2.01 2.35 7.55
N ALA A 49 -1.72 1.87 8.74
CA ALA A 49 -1.72 2.70 9.94
C ALA A 49 -0.74 3.87 9.86
N ASP A 50 0.31 3.73 9.07
CA ASP A 50 1.32 4.78 8.89
C ASP A 50 1.03 5.68 7.68
N LEU A 51 -0.09 5.46 7.00
CA LEU A 51 -0.47 6.19 5.80
C LEU A 51 -1.76 6.96 6.04
N PRO A 52 -2.04 8.02 5.26
CA PRO A 52 -3.22 8.85 5.47
C PRO A 52 -4.52 8.28 4.89
N TYR A 53 -4.54 7.01 4.55
CA TYR A 53 -5.71 6.39 3.91
C TYR A 53 -6.51 5.59 4.94
N ARG A 54 -7.76 5.96 5.13
CA ARG A 54 -8.64 5.25 6.07
C ARG A 54 -9.33 4.05 5.45
N CYS A 55 -9.42 4.02 4.15
CA CYS A 55 -10.11 2.96 3.43
C CYS A 55 -9.11 2.09 2.69
N MET A 56 -9.32 0.80 2.76
CA MET A 56 -8.43 -0.15 2.09
C MET A 56 -9.21 -1.38 1.66
N LEU A 57 -8.94 -1.83 0.44
CA LEU A 57 -9.37 -3.11 -0.05
C LEU A 57 -8.09 -3.86 -0.40
N THR A 58 -7.87 -5.03 0.19
CA THR A 58 -6.65 -5.78 -0.06
C THR A 58 -6.95 -7.22 -0.42
N VAL A 59 -6.19 -7.73 -1.37
CA VAL A 59 -6.16 -9.16 -1.70
C VAL A 59 -4.85 -9.69 -1.13
N PRO A 60 -4.92 -10.56 -0.13
CA PRO A 60 -3.70 -11.04 0.51
C PRO A 60 -2.87 -11.92 -0.42
N SER A 61 -1.59 -11.98 -0.14
CA SER A 61 -0.69 -12.86 -0.86
C SER A 61 -0.98 -14.32 -0.53
N ILE A 62 -0.64 -15.19 -1.46
CA ILE A 62 -0.73 -16.63 -1.28
C ILE A 62 0.70 -17.16 -1.22
N HIS A 63 1.09 -17.73 -0.09
CA HIS A 63 2.44 -18.25 0.11
C HIS A 63 3.51 -17.21 -0.21
N ARG A 64 3.27 -15.95 0.21
CA ARG A 64 4.16 -14.81 -0.02
C ARG A 64 4.40 -14.52 -1.50
N SER A 65 3.39 -14.79 -2.31
CA SER A 65 3.40 -14.47 -3.73
C SER A 65 2.21 -13.59 -4.04
N GLY A 66 2.41 -12.57 -4.86
CA GLY A 66 1.36 -11.66 -5.28
C GLY A 66 0.91 -10.72 -4.19
N GLY A 67 -0.39 -10.49 -4.13
CA GLY A 67 -1.00 -9.55 -3.20
C GLY A 67 -1.22 -8.18 -3.85
N LEU A 68 -2.39 -7.61 -3.59
CA LEU A 68 -2.79 -6.30 -4.11
C LEU A 68 -3.40 -5.49 -2.97
N ALA A 69 -3.26 -4.18 -3.04
CA ALA A 69 -3.93 -3.29 -2.09
C ALA A 69 -4.36 -2.02 -2.79
N LEU A 70 -5.58 -1.62 -2.53
CA LEU A 70 -6.14 -0.37 -2.99
C LEU A 70 -6.50 0.46 -1.77
N LEU A 71 -5.93 1.64 -1.65
CA LEU A 71 -6.12 2.51 -0.50
C LEU A 71 -6.63 3.86 -0.99
N TRP A 72 -7.56 4.45 -0.22
CA TRP A 72 -8.10 5.77 -0.59
C TRP A 72 -8.52 6.53 0.65
N MET A 73 -8.70 7.83 0.46
CA MET A 73 -9.14 8.71 1.53
C MET A 73 -10.65 8.69 1.63
N GLU A 74 -11.14 8.73 2.86
CA GLU A 74 -12.56 8.92 3.12
C GLU A 74 -12.90 10.39 2.93
N GLU A 75 -13.95 10.68 2.19
CA GLU A 75 -14.41 12.06 2.00
C GLU A 75 -15.68 12.30 2.76
#